data_412cfa5baaf136259a17fe18f1af9a6f
#
_entry.id   412cfa5baaf136259a17fe18f1af9a6f
#
_cell.length_a   1.000
_cell.length_b   1.000
_cell.length_c   1.000
_cell.angle_alpha   90.00
_cell.angle_beta   90.00
_cell.angle_gamma   90.00
#
_symmetry.space_group_name_H-M   'P 1'
#
loop_
_entity.id
_entity.type
_entity.pdbx_description
1 polymer ?
#
loop_
_entity_poly.entity_id
_entity_poly.type
_entity_poly.pdbx_seq_one_letter_code
_entity_poly.pdbx_strand_id
1 'polypeptide(L)'
;MQTTTMGLVLRATKTGEADRVLSVLTPTGILSAIAKGSLRLKNRLHSATGLFCYSEFTLFEGKTMYVVDEAEVREVFWGVHEDVVNMALAMYCAEFVTTLSPTGDEADAQLRLLLNSLYYLSEKKRGPAFIKPVYELRALTLAGFLPGLVACADCVKYEGGAFCFDAATGLLFCAECAAKRGLAANLDAAALAAMRHITYSEDEKLFGFSIGPESLARLGSVVEQYVRYCVDKPDRKS
;
A
#
# COMPACT_ATOMS: atom_id res chain seq x y z
N MET A 1 10.97 23.86 16.33
CA MET A 1 12.10 23.29 15.57
C MET A 1 11.69 23.25 14.10
N GLN A 2 12.63 23.45 13.17
CA GLN A 2 12.38 23.35 11.72
C GLN A 2 12.91 22.01 11.24
N THR A 3 12.16 21.32 10.38
CA THR A 3 12.53 20.01 9.83
C THR A 3 12.19 19.98 8.33
N THR A 4 13.08 19.43 7.52
CA THR A 4 12.83 19.18 6.09
C THR A 4 12.68 17.70 5.86
N THR A 5 11.62 17.30 5.12
CA THR A 5 11.35 15.87 4.81
C THR A 5 10.66 15.75 3.47
N MET A 6 10.93 14.63 2.79
CA MET A 6 10.12 14.18 1.67
C MET A 6 8.80 13.60 2.17
N GLY A 7 7.71 13.77 1.41
CA GLY A 7 6.45 13.18 1.79
C GLY A 7 5.41 13.15 0.67
N LEU A 8 4.55 12.16 0.74
CA LEU A 8 3.39 11.99 -0.13
C LEU A 8 2.12 12.45 0.59
N VAL A 9 1.37 13.35 0.00
CA VAL A 9 0.08 13.80 0.55
C VAL A 9 -0.96 12.70 0.38
N LEU A 10 -1.33 12.04 1.50
CA LEU A 10 -2.36 11.00 1.54
C LEU A 10 -3.76 11.60 1.63
N ARG A 11 -3.89 12.75 2.27
CA ARG A 11 -5.16 13.45 2.47
C ARG A 11 -4.94 14.95 2.54
N ALA A 12 -5.80 15.71 1.88
CA ALA A 12 -5.80 17.16 1.91
C ALA A 12 -7.24 17.65 2.16
N THR A 13 -7.51 18.14 3.37
CA THR A 13 -8.84 18.60 3.79
C THR A 13 -8.86 20.10 3.92
N LYS A 14 -9.82 20.75 3.27
CA LYS A 14 -10.03 22.21 3.41
C LYS A 14 -10.37 22.54 4.87
N THR A 15 -9.72 23.57 5.40
CA THR A 15 -10.04 24.15 6.70
C THR A 15 -10.02 25.67 6.61
N GLY A 16 -10.90 26.35 7.35
CA GLY A 16 -11.05 27.79 7.23
C GLY A 16 -11.37 28.25 5.81
N GLU A 17 -10.92 29.47 5.45
CA GLU A 17 -11.21 30.05 4.13
C GLU A 17 -10.27 29.54 3.01
N ALA A 18 -8.97 29.40 3.32
CA ALA A 18 -7.94 29.16 2.31
C ALA A 18 -6.88 28.14 2.70
N ASP A 19 -7.03 27.44 3.82
CA ASP A 19 -6.03 26.54 4.37
C ASP A 19 -6.38 25.07 4.07
N ARG A 20 -5.37 24.20 4.09
CA ARG A 20 -5.52 22.74 4.06
C ARG A 20 -4.90 22.12 5.30
N VAL A 21 -5.56 21.12 5.88
CA VAL A 21 -4.93 20.15 6.78
C VAL A 21 -4.54 18.95 5.95
N LEU A 22 -3.28 18.55 6.08
CA LEU A 22 -2.66 17.47 5.33
C LEU A 22 -2.38 16.29 6.25
N SER A 23 -2.57 15.07 5.73
CA SER A 23 -1.95 13.85 6.23
C SER A 23 -0.85 13.48 5.22
N VAL A 24 0.38 13.39 5.67
CA VAL A 24 1.56 13.20 4.79
C VAL A 24 2.32 11.96 5.25
N LEU A 25 2.50 11.00 4.36
CA LEU A 25 3.38 9.85 4.58
C LEU A 25 4.82 10.26 4.26
N THR A 26 5.68 10.14 5.26
CA THR A 26 7.11 10.45 5.18
C THR A 26 7.95 9.20 5.43
N PRO A 27 9.28 9.22 5.20
CA PRO A 27 10.16 8.11 5.53
C PRO A 27 10.15 7.69 7.01
N THR A 28 9.64 8.52 7.90
CA THR A 28 9.63 8.25 9.35
C THR A 28 8.25 7.95 9.92
N GLY A 29 7.20 8.10 9.12
CA GLY A 29 5.82 7.87 9.53
C GLY A 29 4.84 8.86 8.92
N ILE A 30 3.58 8.78 9.35
CA ILE A 30 2.52 9.69 8.92
C ILE A 30 2.47 10.88 9.87
N LEU A 31 2.57 12.07 9.31
CA LEU A 31 2.43 13.33 10.06
C LEU A 31 1.22 14.12 9.61
N SER A 32 0.72 14.98 10.52
CA SER A 32 -0.32 15.96 10.23
C SER A 32 0.28 17.36 10.15
N ALA A 33 -0.07 18.10 9.10
CA ALA A 33 0.43 19.45 8.91
C ALA A 33 -0.67 20.39 8.39
N ILE A 34 -0.60 21.67 8.78
CA ILE A 34 -1.45 22.73 8.22
C ILE A 34 -0.67 23.55 7.19
N ALA A 35 -1.23 23.66 5.99
CA ALA A 35 -0.69 24.49 4.90
C ALA A 35 -1.55 25.74 4.75
N LYS A 36 -1.10 26.84 5.35
CA LYS A 36 -1.83 28.12 5.40
C LYS A 36 -1.89 28.77 4.02
N GLY A 37 -3.06 29.22 3.63
CA GLY A 37 -3.30 29.91 2.35
C GLY A 37 -3.12 29.01 1.12
N SER A 38 -2.94 27.71 1.28
CA SER A 38 -2.61 26.76 0.19
C SER A 38 -3.73 26.59 -0.84
N LEU A 39 -4.97 27.02 -0.55
CA LEU A 39 -6.06 27.02 -1.53
C LEU A 39 -6.02 28.25 -2.45
N ARG A 40 -5.22 29.26 -2.15
CA ARG A 40 -5.06 30.44 -3.03
C ARG A 40 -4.16 30.08 -4.20
N LEU A 41 -4.64 30.25 -5.44
CA LEU A 41 -3.93 29.87 -6.68
C LEU A 41 -2.52 30.46 -6.81
N LYS A 42 -2.30 31.69 -6.28
CA LYS A 42 -0.99 32.36 -6.30
C LYS A 42 -0.05 31.93 -5.17
N ASN A 43 -0.50 31.08 -4.25
CA ASN A 43 0.33 30.61 -3.15
C ASN A 43 1.24 29.48 -3.64
N ARG A 44 2.53 29.55 -3.31
CA ARG A 44 3.54 28.52 -3.65
C ARG A 44 3.19 27.13 -3.13
N LEU A 45 2.44 27.04 -2.02
CA LEU A 45 2.01 25.79 -1.44
C LEU A 45 0.84 25.13 -2.21
N HIS A 46 0.19 25.84 -3.17
CA HIS A 46 -1.03 25.35 -3.81
C HIS A 46 -0.84 24.00 -4.51
N SER A 47 0.18 23.88 -5.36
CA SER A 47 0.50 22.67 -6.12
C SER A 47 1.09 21.57 -5.24
N ALA A 48 2.01 21.91 -4.35
CA ALA A 48 2.76 20.97 -3.55
C ALA A 48 1.94 20.29 -2.44
N THR A 49 0.75 20.80 -2.10
CA THR A 49 -0.13 20.29 -1.06
C THR A 49 -1.40 19.63 -1.61
N GLY A 50 -1.42 19.33 -2.90
CA GLY A 50 -2.48 18.56 -3.55
C GLY A 50 -2.46 17.09 -3.14
N LEU A 51 -3.62 16.42 -3.26
CA LEU A 51 -3.73 14.98 -3.03
C LEU A 51 -2.77 14.22 -3.98
N PHE A 52 -2.03 13.26 -3.45
CA PHE A 52 -1.02 12.46 -4.15
C PHE A 52 0.13 13.28 -4.78
N CYS A 53 0.37 14.52 -4.31
CA CYS A 53 1.63 15.20 -4.60
C CYS A 53 2.73 14.64 -3.71
N TYR A 54 3.83 14.23 -4.30
CA TYR A 54 5.08 13.90 -3.61
C TYR A 54 5.95 15.13 -3.62
N SER A 55 6.25 15.67 -2.45
CA SER A 55 6.90 16.96 -2.28
C SER A 55 7.96 16.91 -1.19
N GLU A 56 8.92 17.82 -1.27
CA GLU A 56 9.83 18.16 -0.18
C GLU A 56 9.18 19.24 0.66
N PHE A 57 8.97 18.98 1.93
CA PHE A 57 8.33 19.88 2.88
C PHE A 57 9.34 20.44 3.87
N THR A 58 9.31 21.75 4.08
CA THR A 58 9.91 22.42 5.23
C THR A 58 8.82 22.71 6.24
N LEU A 59 8.95 22.13 7.43
CA LEU A 59 7.92 22.09 8.47
C LEU A 59 8.42 22.76 9.74
N PHE A 60 7.56 23.56 10.37
CA PHE A 60 7.74 24.02 11.75
C PHE A 60 6.86 23.21 12.70
N GLU A 61 7.42 22.85 13.83
CA GLU A 61 6.67 22.20 14.89
C GLU A 61 5.65 23.16 15.51
N GLY A 62 4.38 22.80 15.44
CA GLY A 62 3.27 23.53 16.07
C GLY A 62 2.82 22.84 17.37
N LYS A 63 1.79 23.37 18.02
CA LYS A 63 1.28 22.81 19.28
C LYS A 63 0.61 21.44 19.11
N THR A 64 -0.11 21.23 18.01
CA THR A 64 -0.90 20.00 17.76
C THR A 64 -0.55 19.33 16.44
N MET A 65 -0.01 20.06 15.50
CA MET A 65 0.41 19.59 14.18
C MET A 65 1.53 20.47 13.64
N TYR A 66 2.23 19.98 12.63
CA TYR A 66 3.23 20.80 11.91
C TYR A 66 2.57 21.95 11.14
N VAL A 67 3.35 22.99 10.89
CA VAL A 67 2.98 24.09 9.98
C VAL A 67 3.89 24.01 8.77
N VAL A 68 3.32 23.91 7.57
CA VAL A 68 4.08 23.94 6.33
C VAL A 68 4.56 25.39 6.08
N ASP A 69 5.86 25.57 6.05
CA ASP A 69 6.52 26.83 5.70
C ASP A 69 6.75 26.90 4.19
N GLU A 70 7.46 25.89 3.67
CA GLU A 70 7.72 25.73 2.24
C GLU A 70 7.41 24.32 1.80
N ALA A 71 7.05 24.17 0.52
CA ALA A 71 6.90 22.88 -0.12
C ALA A 71 7.28 22.99 -1.60
N GLU A 72 8.09 22.04 -2.07
CA GLU A 72 8.52 21.91 -3.46
C GLU A 72 8.06 20.58 -4.04
N VAL A 73 7.30 20.63 -5.14
CA VAL A 73 6.82 19.42 -5.83
C VAL A 73 8.00 18.66 -6.43
N ARG A 74 8.06 17.37 -6.18
CA ARG A 74 9.00 16.44 -6.81
C ARG A 74 8.30 15.57 -7.86
N GLU A 75 7.06 15.13 -7.58
CA GLU A 75 6.29 14.28 -8.50
C GLU A 75 4.78 14.51 -8.34
N VAL A 76 4.04 14.46 -9.43
CA VAL A 76 2.57 14.48 -9.48
C VAL A 76 2.10 13.37 -10.40
N PHE A 77 1.30 12.45 -9.89
CA PHE A 77 0.81 11.27 -10.62
C PHE A 77 -0.46 11.63 -11.43
N TRP A 78 -0.29 12.39 -12.52
CA TRP A 78 -1.41 12.93 -13.31
C TRP A 78 -2.37 11.86 -13.81
N GLY A 79 -1.87 10.73 -14.32
CA GLY A 79 -2.71 9.63 -14.82
C GLY A 79 -3.59 8.98 -13.75
N VAL A 80 -3.28 9.17 -12.46
CA VAL A 80 -4.17 8.78 -11.37
C VAL A 80 -5.37 9.71 -11.28
N HIS A 81 -5.17 11.01 -11.50
CA HIS A 81 -6.24 12.01 -11.44
C HIS A 81 -7.17 11.99 -12.67
N GLU A 82 -6.70 11.45 -13.81
CA GLU A 82 -7.48 11.37 -15.05
C GLU A 82 -8.46 10.20 -15.11
N ASP A 83 -8.29 9.19 -14.26
CA ASP A 83 -9.09 7.96 -14.26
C ASP A 83 -9.73 7.70 -12.89
N VAL A 84 -11.07 7.57 -12.88
CA VAL A 84 -11.83 7.41 -11.63
C VAL A 84 -11.52 6.10 -10.90
N VAL A 85 -11.19 5.03 -11.64
CA VAL A 85 -10.85 3.72 -11.05
C VAL A 85 -9.44 3.76 -10.44
N ASN A 86 -8.49 4.40 -11.16
CA ASN A 86 -7.15 4.64 -10.64
C ASN A 86 -7.18 5.51 -9.38
N MET A 87 -7.97 6.58 -9.41
CA MET A 87 -8.16 7.46 -8.25
C MET A 87 -8.75 6.71 -7.06
N ALA A 88 -9.80 5.91 -7.28
CA ALA A 88 -10.43 5.11 -6.22
C ALA A 88 -9.44 4.12 -5.59
N LEU A 89 -8.60 3.44 -6.40
CA LEU A 89 -7.58 2.55 -5.90
C LEU A 89 -6.47 3.32 -5.15
N ALA A 90 -6.04 4.46 -5.65
CA ALA A 90 -5.03 5.29 -4.95
C ALA A 90 -5.54 5.77 -3.58
N MET A 91 -6.80 6.20 -3.50
CA MET A 91 -7.43 6.57 -2.22
C MET A 91 -7.52 5.37 -1.26
N TYR A 92 -7.90 4.20 -1.76
CA TYR A 92 -7.90 2.97 -0.99
C TYR A 92 -6.49 2.63 -0.44
N CYS A 93 -5.45 2.70 -1.29
CA CYS A 93 -4.07 2.47 -0.86
C CYS A 93 -3.61 3.47 0.22
N ALA A 94 -3.99 4.75 0.09
CA ALA A 94 -3.68 5.78 1.08
C ALA A 94 -4.40 5.52 2.43
N GLU A 95 -5.64 5.06 2.40
CA GLU A 95 -6.37 4.67 3.61
C GLU A 95 -5.77 3.41 4.23
N PHE A 96 -5.40 2.44 3.41
CA PHE A 96 -4.78 1.19 3.85
C PHE A 96 -3.46 1.43 4.60
N VAL A 97 -2.54 2.22 4.03
CA VAL A 97 -1.28 2.57 4.72
C VAL A 97 -1.53 3.40 5.99
N THR A 98 -2.55 4.24 5.99
CA THR A 98 -2.94 5.01 7.20
C THR A 98 -3.41 4.07 8.30
N THR A 99 -4.16 3.02 7.97
CA THR A 99 -4.62 2.00 8.91
C THR A 99 -3.46 1.18 9.48
N LEU A 100 -2.46 0.85 8.65
CA LEU A 100 -1.24 0.15 9.11
C LEU A 100 -0.39 1.02 10.05
N SER A 101 -0.48 2.35 9.93
CA SER A 101 0.23 3.33 10.77
C SER A 101 1.74 3.07 10.87
N PRO A 102 2.47 2.98 9.74
CA PRO A 102 3.88 2.62 9.74
C PRO A 102 4.77 3.65 10.43
N THR A 103 5.88 3.19 11.01
CA THR A 103 6.88 4.04 11.67
C THR A 103 8.30 3.60 11.31
N GLY A 104 9.28 4.52 11.38
CA GLY A 104 10.69 4.22 11.12
C GLY A 104 10.93 3.58 9.73
N ASP A 105 11.76 2.56 9.66
CA ASP A 105 12.14 1.89 8.41
C ASP A 105 10.94 1.29 7.65
N GLU A 106 9.91 0.86 8.38
CA GLU A 106 8.65 0.40 7.80
C GLU A 106 7.97 1.52 7.01
N ALA A 107 7.95 2.75 7.55
CA ALA A 107 7.31 3.88 6.90
C ALA A 107 8.00 4.26 5.57
N ASP A 108 9.33 4.20 5.51
CA ASP A 108 10.08 4.43 4.27
C ASP A 108 9.77 3.34 3.22
N ALA A 109 9.71 2.07 3.62
CA ALA A 109 9.35 0.97 2.73
C ALA A 109 7.89 1.10 2.23
N GLN A 110 6.93 1.46 3.09
CA GLN A 110 5.54 1.72 2.72
C GLN A 110 5.40 2.93 1.79
N LEU A 111 6.17 4.00 2.02
CA LEU A 111 6.20 5.17 1.14
C LEU A 111 6.68 4.78 -0.25
N ARG A 112 7.79 4.05 -0.38
CA ARG A 112 8.30 3.58 -1.67
C ARG A 112 7.31 2.67 -2.38
N LEU A 113 6.67 1.75 -1.66
CA LEU A 113 5.64 0.87 -2.22
C LEU A 113 4.47 1.67 -2.80
N LEU A 114 3.98 2.67 -2.05
CA LEU A 114 2.86 3.49 -2.50
C LEU A 114 3.25 4.36 -3.70
N LEU A 115 4.42 5.02 -3.68
CA LEU A 115 4.94 5.81 -4.80
C LEU A 115 5.06 4.97 -6.08
N ASN A 116 5.63 3.76 -6.00
CA ASN A 116 5.73 2.86 -7.13
C ASN A 116 4.35 2.42 -7.64
N SER A 117 3.41 2.12 -6.75
CA SER A 117 2.04 1.76 -7.13
C SER A 117 1.34 2.89 -7.89
N LEU A 118 1.44 4.13 -7.39
CA LEU A 118 0.91 5.32 -8.06
C LEU A 118 1.57 5.56 -9.42
N TYR A 119 2.89 5.37 -9.51
CA TYR A 119 3.62 5.48 -10.77
C TYR A 119 3.12 4.47 -11.83
N TYR A 120 3.00 3.18 -11.45
CA TYR A 120 2.52 2.15 -12.38
C TYR A 120 1.07 2.40 -12.83
N LEU A 121 0.21 2.92 -11.95
CA LEU A 121 -1.15 3.34 -12.30
C LEU A 121 -1.15 4.56 -13.22
N SER A 122 -0.40 5.60 -12.87
CA SER A 122 -0.33 6.86 -13.62
C SER A 122 0.18 6.64 -15.04
N GLU A 123 1.24 5.86 -15.19
CA GLU A 123 1.86 5.54 -16.48
C GLU A 123 1.14 4.41 -17.25
N LYS A 124 0.00 3.92 -16.72
CA LYS A 124 -0.78 2.81 -17.32
C LYS A 124 0.05 1.56 -17.61
N LYS A 125 1.14 1.35 -16.86
CA LYS A 125 2.03 0.18 -17.02
C LYS A 125 1.41 -1.09 -16.47
N ARG A 126 0.56 -0.96 -15.43
CA ARG A 126 -0.22 -2.04 -14.82
C ARG A 126 -1.60 -1.51 -14.46
N GLY A 127 -2.63 -2.33 -14.70
CA GLY A 127 -4.01 -1.96 -14.37
C GLY A 127 -4.35 -2.16 -12.89
N PRO A 128 -5.46 -1.56 -12.43
CA PRO A 128 -5.91 -1.63 -11.03
C PRO A 128 -6.07 -3.05 -10.50
N ALA A 129 -6.57 -3.98 -11.31
CA ALA A 129 -6.75 -5.38 -10.93
C ALA A 129 -5.43 -6.10 -10.58
N PHE A 130 -4.31 -5.67 -11.18
CA PHE A 130 -2.98 -6.17 -10.84
C PHE A 130 -2.39 -5.44 -9.63
N ILE A 131 -2.48 -4.11 -9.61
CA ILE A 131 -1.86 -3.28 -8.56
C ILE A 131 -2.47 -3.58 -7.19
N LYS A 132 -3.79 -3.72 -7.08
CA LYS A 132 -4.47 -3.92 -5.80
C LYS A 132 -3.90 -5.09 -4.99
N PRO A 133 -3.92 -6.35 -5.47
CA PRO A 133 -3.41 -7.47 -4.67
C PRO A 133 -1.90 -7.42 -4.44
N VAL A 134 -1.11 -6.84 -5.37
CA VAL A 134 0.33 -6.66 -5.19
C VAL A 134 0.61 -5.68 -4.05
N TYR A 135 -0.06 -4.55 -4.06
CA TYR A 135 0.05 -3.52 -3.02
C TYR A 135 -0.37 -4.07 -1.64
N GLU A 136 -1.57 -4.66 -1.55
CA GLU A 136 -2.13 -5.19 -0.30
C GLU A 136 -1.20 -6.22 0.36
N LEU A 137 -0.78 -7.24 -0.42
CA LEU A 137 0.05 -8.31 0.11
C LEU A 137 1.44 -7.80 0.52
N ARG A 138 2.05 -6.93 -0.28
CA ARG A 138 3.35 -6.34 0.06
C ARG A 138 3.26 -5.42 1.26
N ALA A 139 2.24 -4.58 1.36
CA ALA A 139 2.02 -3.69 2.49
C ALA A 139 1.82 -4.46 3.80
N LEU A 140 1.03 -5.54 3.79
CA LEU A 140 0.90 -6.44 4.94
C LEU A 140 2.23 -7.09 5.32
N THR A 141 3.00 -7.55 4.33
CA THR A 141 4.32 -8.16 4.56
C THR A 141 5.27 -7.18 5.26
N LEU A 142 5.31 -5.93 4.79
CA LEU A 142 6.11 -4.85 5.39
C LEU A 142 5.63 -4.51 6.82
N ALA A 143 4.34 -4.60 7.09
CA ALA A 143 3.74 -4.39 8.41
C ALA A 143 3.88 -5.60 9.35
N GLY A 144 4.66 -6.62 8.97
CA GLY A 144 4.94 -7.79 9.81
C GLY A 144 3.94 -8.94 9.67
N PHE A 145 2.89 -8.80 8.84
CA PHE A 145 1.97 -9.90 8.53
C PHE A 145 2.54 -10.79 7.41
N LEU A 146 3.65 -11.47 7.71
CA LEU A 146 4.33 -12.32 6.74
C LEU A 146 3.58 -13.66 6.55
N PRO A 147 3.04 -13.96 5.34
CA PRO A 147 2.38 -15.24 5.11
C PRO A 147 3.40 -16.39 4.95
N GLY A 148 3.06 -17.56 5.47
CA GLY A 148 3.86 -18.78 5.38
C GLY A 148 3.69 -19.49 4.03
N LEU A 149 4.39 -19.02 2.99
CA LEU A 149 4.22 -19.47 1.60
C LEU A 149 5.30 -20.45 1.10
N VAL A 150 6.30 -20.76 1.91
CA VAL A 150 7.46 -21.57 1.46
C VAL A 150 7.01 -22.97 1.08
N ALA A 151 6.28 -23.66 1.97
CA ALA A 151 5.83 -25.04 1.73
C ALA A 151 4.53 -25.32 2.49
N CYS A 152 3.90 -26.46 2.21
CA CYS A 152 2.76 -26.96 2.97
C CYS A 152 3.13 -27.06 4.46
N ALA A 153 2.33 -26.46 5.33
CA ALA A 153 2.58 -26.42 6.77
C ALA A 153 2.53 -27.82 7.44
N ASP A 154 1.84 -28.80 6.82
CA ASP A 154 1.72 -30.14 7.37
C ASP A 154 2.77 -31.13 6.83
N CYS A 155 3.01 -31.15 5.53
CA CYS A 155 3.84 -32.17 4.88
C CYS A 155 5.06 -31.62 4.15
N VAL A 156 5.31 -30.33 4.26
CA VAL A 156 6.47 -29.65 3.66
C VAL A 156 6.52 -29.73 2.12
N LYS A 157 5.44 -30.14 1.46
CA LYS A 157 5.34 -30.16 -0.01
C LYS A 157 5.51 -28.74 -0.54
N TYR A 158 6.53 -28.52 -1.37
CA TYR A 158 6.89 -27.21 -1.93
C TYR A 158 6.18 -26.90 -3.24
N GLU A 159 6.05 -27.91 -4.13
CA GLU A 159 5.47 -27.81 -5.47
C GLU A 159 4.29 -28.74 -5.64
N GLY A 160 3.37 -28.38 -6.54
CA GLY A 160 2.17 -29.16 -6.84
C GLY A 160 1.20 -28.36 -7.68
N GLY A 161 0.10 -29.03 -8.13
CA GLY A 161 -0.88 -28.40 -9.02
C GLY A 161 -1.75 -27.33 -8.33
N ALA A 162 -2.23 -27.64 -7.13
CA ALA A 162 -3.15 -26.78 -6.39
C ALA A 162 -2.78 -26.72 -4.91
N PHE A 163 -2.96 -25.55 -4.32
CA PHE A 163 -2.74 -25.28 -2.91
C PHE A 163 -3.94 -24.55 -2.30
N CYS A 164 -4.05 -24.63 -0.99
CA CYS A 164 -4.94 -23.81 -0.19
C CYS A 164 -4.09 -22.86 0.65
N PHE A 165 -4.29 -21.57 0.51
CA PHE A 165 -3.83 -20.59 1.48
C PHE A 165 -4.97 -20.30 2.45
N ASP A 166 -4.76 -20.63 3.71
CA ASP A 166 -5.71 -20.31 4.77
C ASP A 166 -5.44 -18.90 5.30
N ALA A 167 -6.28 -17.97 4.90
CA ALA A 167 -6.19 -16.58 5.30
C ALA A 167 -6.27 -16.36 6.81
N ALA A 168 -6.95 -17.25 7.54
CA ALA A 168 -7.12 -17.11 8.99
C ALA A 168 -5.83 -17.40 9.77
N THR A 169 -5.01 -18.33 9.27
CA THR A 169 -3.73 -18.70 9.89
C THR A 169 -2.52 -18.09 9.18
N GLY A 170 -2.69 -17.62 7.95
CA GLY A 170 -1.59 -17.16 7.09
C GLY A 170 -0.70 -18.30 6.59
N LEU A 171 -1.20 -19.56 6.58
CA LEU A 171 -0.43 -20.76 6.23
C LEU A 171 -0.86 -21.37 4.91
N LEU A 172 0.08 -22.06 4.26
CA LEU A 172 -0.11 -22.77 3.01
C LEU A 172 -0.29 -24.28 3.26
N PHE A 173 -1.28 -24.89 2.59
CA PHE A 173 -1.53 -26.33 2.61
C PHE A 173 -1.59 -26.86 1.19
N CYS A 174 -0.99 -28.03 0.90
CA CYS A 174 -1.23 -28.73 -0.34
C CYS A 174 -2.67 -29.27 -0.40
N ALA A 175 -3.17 -29.60 -1.59
CA ALA A 175 -4.55 -30.04 -1.78
C ALA A 175 -4.95 -31.23 -0.86
N GLU A 176 -4.04 -32.19 -0.66
CA GLU A 176 -4.28 -33.36 0.20
C GLU A 176 -4.41 -32.98 1.68
N CYS A 177 -3.52 -32.12 2.19
CA CYS A 177 -3.55 -31.65 3.57
C CYS A 177 -4.72 -30.72 3.83
N ALA A 178 -5.04 -29.85 2.87
CA ALA A 178 -6.21 -28.97 2.90
C ALA A 178 -7.51 -29.79 3.01
N ALA A 179 -7.67 -30.82 2.18
CA ALA A 179 -8.84 -31.70 2.22
C ALA A 179 -9.03 -32.37 3.59
N LYS A 180 -7.94 -32.84 4.24
CA LYS A 180 -7.99 -33.41 5.60
C LYS A 180 -8.46 -32.41 6.66
N ARG A 181 -8.28 -31.12 6.40
CA ARG A 181 -8.71 -30.00 7.25
C ARG A 181 -10.09 -29.45 6.88
N GLY A 182 -10.76 -30.04 5.88
CA GLY A 182 -12.03 -29.54 5.36
C GLY A 182 -11.89 -28.23 4.55
N LEU A 183 -10.68 -27.89 4.12
CA LEU A 183 -10.38 -26.69 3.30
C LEU A 183 -10.33 -27.07 1.82
N ALA A 184 -10.78 -26.16 0.96
CA ALA A 184 -10.69 -26.29 -0.49
C ALA A 184 -9.47 -25.56 -1.05
N ALA A 185 -8.83 -26.11 -2.08
CA ALA A 185 -7.76 -25.43 -2.80
C ALA A 185 -8.28 -24.13 -3.44
N ASN A 186 -7.57 -23.03 -3.24
CA ASN A 186 -7.93 -21.69 -3.70
C ASN A 186 -6.82 -21.02 -4.52
N LEU A 187 -5.64 -21.63 -4.63
CA LEU A 187 -4.51 -21.18 -5.43
C LEU A 187 -4.13 -22.24 -6.46
N ASP A 188 -3.95 -21.82 -7.70
CA ASP A 188 -3.21 -22.56 -8.71
C ASP A 188 -1.70 -22.26 -8.62
N ALA A 189 -0.89 -22.95 -9.42
CA ALA A 189 0.56 -22.81 -9.39
C ALA A 189 1.01 -21.36 -9.75
N ALA A 190 0.33 -20.69 -10.68
CA ALA A 190 0.68 -19.33 -11.09
C ALA A 190 0.32 -18.30 -10.01
N ALA A 191 -0.84 -18.42 -9.37
CA ALA A 191 -1.23 -17.55 -8.26
C ALA A 191 -0.31 -17.72 -7.04
N LEU A 192 0.07 -18.98 -6.70
CA LEU A 192 1.03 -19.23 -5.63
C LEU A 192 2.42 -18.66 -5.95
N ALA A 193 2.90 -18.83 -7.18
CA ALA A 193 4.18 -18.25 -7.61
C ALA A 193 4.15 -16.71 -7.51
N ALA A 194 3.03 -16.10 -7.90
CA ALA A 194 2.83 -14.65 -7.76
C ALA A 194 2.82 -14.21 -6.28
N MET A 195 2.12 -14.91 -5.39
CA MET A 195 2.14 -14.61 -3.95
C MET A 195 3.56 -14.69 -3.38
N ARG A 196 4.31 -15.73 -3.72
CA ARG A 196 5.73 -15.88 -3.31
C ARG A 196 6.58 -14.73 -3.85
N HIS A 197 6.41 -14.39 -5.14
CA HIS A 197 7.13 -13.28 -5.76
C HIS A 197 6.84 -11.96 -5.02
N ILE A 198 5.58 -11.61 -4.80
CA ILE A 198 5.16 -10.38 -4.10
C ILE A 198 5.76 -10.34 -2.68
N THR A 199 5.76 -11.47 -1.97
CA THR A 199 6.21 -11.53 -0.59
C THR A 199 7.74 -11.46 -0.45
N TYR A 200 8.49 -12.10 -1.34
CA TYR A 200 9.94 -12.33 -1.15
C TYR A 200 10.85 -11.61 -2.15
N SER A 201 10.31 -10.97 -3.20
CA SER A 201 11.15 -10.24 -4.16
C SER A 201 11.69 -8.93 -3.59
N GLU A 202 12.77 -8.44 -4.20
CA GLU A 202 13.27 -7.08 -4.03
C GLU A 202 12.28 -6.06 -4.61
N ASP A 203 12.29 -4.83 -4.09
CA ASP A 203 11.30 -3.79 -4.45
C ASP A 203 11.34 -3.46 -5.95
N GLU A 204 12.52 -3.46 -6.57
CA GLU A 204 12.70 -3.19 -8.00
C GLU A 204 12.02 -4.23 -8.91
N LYS A 205 11.87 -5.45 -8.43
CA LYS A 205 11.27 -6.57 -9.17
C LYS A 205 9.80 -6.78 -8.90
N LEU A 206 9.24 -6.12 -7.87
CA LEU A 206 7.89 -6.36 -7.35
C LEU A 206 6.81 -6.38 -8.43
N PHE A 207 6.81 -5.41 -9.34
CA PHE A 207 5.81 -5.28 -10.41
C PHE A 207 6.23 -5.96 -11.72
N GLY A 208 7.37 -6.67 -11.74
CA GLY A 208 8.02 -7.19 -12.93
C GLY A 208 7.57 -8.57 -13.42
N PHE A 209 6.51 -9.16 -12.82
CA PHE A 209 6.01 -10.47 -13.22
C PHE A 209 4.76 -10.39 -14.12
N SER A 210 4.45 -11.52 -14.78
CA SER A 210 3.23 -11.67 -15.58
C SER A 210 2.39 -12.83 -15.03
N ILE A 211 1.07 -12.67 -15.08
CA ILE A 211 0.10 -13.65 -14.58
C ILE A 211 -1.14 -13.62 -15.48
N GLY A 212 -1.72 -14.78 -15.76
CA GLY A 212 -2.96 -14.88 -16.52
C GLY A 212 -4.18 -14.33 -15.75
N PRO A 213 -5.25 -13.93 -16.45
CA PRO A 213 -6.39 -13.25 -15.82
C PRO A 213 -7.11 -14.11 -14.78
N GLU A 214 -7.24 -15.42 -14.99
CA GLU A 214 -7.86 -16.33 -14.03
C GLU A 214 -7.05 -16.49 -12.74
N SER A 215 -5.73 -16.67 -12.87
CA SER A 215 -4.83 -16.76 -11.71
C SER A 215 -4.72 -15.42 -10.98
N LEU A 216 -4.79 -14.30 -11.71
CA LEU A 216 -4.84 -12.97 -11.10
C LEU A 216 -6.13 -12.76 -10.28
N ALA A 217 -7.28 -13.22 -10.78
CA ALA A 217 -8.53 -13.15 -10.04
C ALA A 217 -8.47 -14.01 -8.76
N ARG A 218 -7.88 -15.23 -8.84
CA ARG A 218 -7.65 -16.07 -7.66
C ARG A 218 -6.73 -15.41 -6.64
N LEU A 219 -5.60 -14.86 -7.10
CA LEU A 219 -4.68 -14.08 -6.28
C LEU A 219 -5.41 -12.94 -5.55
N GLY A 220 -6.18 -12.14 -6.29
CA GLY A 220 -6.95 -11.03 -5.73
C GLY A 220 -7.94 -11.47 -4.65
N SER A 221 -8.69 -12.56 -4.90
CA SER A 221 -9.65 -13.10 -3.93
C SER A 221 -8.98 -13.59 -2.64
N VAL A 222 -7.85 -14.29 -2.77
CA VAL A 222 -7.10 -14.82 -1.62
C VAL A 222 -6.46 -13.71 -0.81
N VAL A 223 -5.86 -12.72 -1.47
CA VAL A 223 -5.25 -11.57 -0.80
C VAL A 223 -6.31 -10.73 -0.10
N GLU A 224 -7.47 -10.48 -0.71
CA GLU A 224 -8.57 -9.76 -0.08
C GLU A 224 -9.06 -10.46 1.20
N GLN A 225 -9.16 -11.78 1.20
CA GLN A 225 -9.49 -12.53 2.42
C GLN A 225 -8.41 -12.36 3.49
N TYR A 226 -7.14 -12.40 3.09
CA TYR A 226 -6.03 -12.23 4.03
C TYR A 226 -6.01 -10.82 4.65
N VAL A 227 -6.25 -9.78 3.84
CA VAL A 227 -6.40 -8.39 4.32
C VAL A 227 -7.47 -8.31 5.41
N ARG A 228 -8.65 -8.88 5.18
CA ARG A 228 -9.75 -8.88 6.17
C ARG A 228 -9.33 -9.51 7.49
N TYR A 229 -8.59 -10.62 7.44
CA TYR A 229 -8.11 -11.27 8.67
C TYR A 229 -7.00 -10.49 9.38
N CYS A 230 -6.14 -9.79 8.66
CA CYS A 230 -5.05 -9.05 9.26
C CYS A 230 -5.49 -7.69 9.83
N VAL A 231 -6.40 -6.99 9.13
CA VAL A 231 -6.78 -5.60 9.44
C VAL A 231 -8.02 -5.52 10.32
N ASP A 232 -9.01 -6.40 10.11
CA ASP A 232 -10.31 -6.34 10.82
C ASP A 232 -10.28 -6.98 12.23
N LYS A 233 -9.17 -7.58 12.67
CA LYS A 233 -9.03 -8.13 14.02
C LYS A 233 -8.27 -7.15 14.92
N PRO A 234 -8.95 -6.49 15.89
CA PRO A 234 -8.33 -5.48 16.76
C PRO A 234 -7.29 -6.02 17.75
N ASP A 235 -7.12 -7.33 17.91
CA ASP A 235 -6.35 -7.93 19.00
C ASP A 235 -4.94 -8.44 18.65
N ARG A 236 -4.33 -8.06 17.53
CA ARG A 236 -2.99 -8.56 17.14
C ARG A 236 -1.86 -7.52 17.21
N LYS A 237 -2.06 -6.39 17.88
CA LYS A 237 -0.97 -5.49 18.30
C LYS A 237 -0.67 -5.73 19.78
N SER A 238 0.03 -6.83 20.09
CA SER A 238 0.68 -7.06 21.39
C SER A 238 2.00 -7.76 21.17
#